data_e5045c1d7168abab46591b0e7b6b0bfe
#
_entry.id   e5045c1d7168abab46591b0e7b6b0bfe
#
_cell.length_a   1.000
_cell.length_b   1.000
_cell.length_c   1.000
_cell.angle_alpha   90.00
_cell.angle_beta   90.00
_cell.angle_gamma   90.00
#
_symmetry.space_group_name_H-M   'P 1'
#
loop_
_entity.id
_entity.type
_entity.pdbx_description
1 polymer ?
#
loop_
_entity_poly.entity_id
_entity_poly.type
_entity_poly.pdbx_seq_one_letter_code
_entity_poly.pdbx_strand_id
1 'polypeptide(L)'
;MTKRVAAIDPGTYQRHAIHADPARVWAETNCYVDVLIELVHALGHEPVAALPFTVAIDFEGDQWTFFKFPLLDLYELFGLDVQELALWRPLVMHIEEQVGRGRPVLVELDSFYLPDTAGTAYRTQHQKTTVAVMEIDVERQRLGYFHGQGYYQLDGADFVQALRLEEPPGSAML
;
A
#
# COMPACT_ATOMS: atom_id res chain seq x y z
N MET A 1 -18.25 -7.42 9.97
CA MET A 1 -18.43 -8.14 8.66
C MET A 1 -17.28 -7.73 7.73
N THR A 2 -16.57 -8.70 7.14
CA THR A 2 -15.42 -8.46 6.26
C THR A 2 -15.82 -7.65 5.02
N LYS A 3 -15.13 -6.56 4.76
CA LYS A 3 -15.24 -5.74 3.54
C LYS A 3 -13.99 -5.96 2.70
N ARG A 4 -14.13 -6.11 1.39
CA ARG A 4 -13.00 -6.38 0.49
C ARG A 4 -13.22 -5.84 -0.92
N VAL A 5 -12.12 -5.44 -1.56
CA VAL A 5 -12.08 -5.07 -2.98
C VAL A 5 -12.01 -6.34 -3.84
N ALA A 6 -11.09 -7.24 -3.48
CA ALA A 6 -10.89 -8.55 -4.09
C ALA A 6 -10.56 -9.59 -3.02
N ALA A 7 -10.88 -10.86 -3.30
CA ALA A 7 -10.47 -11.97 -2.44
C ALA A 7 -9.05 -12.39 -2.84
N ILE A 8 -8.07 -12.01 -2.04
CA ILE A 8 -6.66 -12.35 -2.24
C ILE A 8 -6.19 -13.15 -1.02
N ASP A 9 -5.55 -14.29 -1.27
CA ASP A 9 -4.95 -15.12 -0.23
C ASP A 9 -3.44 -14.82 -0.14
N PRO A 10 -2.95 -14.30 1.00
CA PRO A 10 -1.53 -14.00 1.18
C PRO A 10 -0.61 -15.21 0.94
N GLY A 11 -1.10 -16.44 1.25
CA GLY A 11 -0.32 -17.67 1.11
C GLY A 11 -0.13 -18.13 -0.33
N THR A 12 -0.98 -17.68 -1.26
CA THR A 12 -0.97 -18.11 -2.67
C THR A 12 -0.82 -16.96 -3.65
N TYR A 13 -0.78 -15.72 -3.18
CA TYR A 13 -0.59 -14.55 -4.05
C TYR A 13 0.72 -14.65 -4.83
N GLN A 14 0.61 -14.49 -6.14
CA GLN A 14 1.76 -14.46 -7.05
C GLN A 14 2.07 -13.02 -7.42
N ARG A 15 3.20 -12.50 -6.91
CA ARG A 15 3.66 -11.15 -7.23
C ARG A 15 4.00 -11.00 -8.72
N HIS A 16 3.98 -9.78 -9.20
CA HIS A 16 4.33 -9.47 -10.58
C HIS A 16 5.77 -9.89 -10.92
N ALA A 17 6.01 -10.25 -12.19
CA ALA A 17 7.31 -10.72 -12.66
C ALA A 17 8.46 -9.74 -12.39
N ILE A 18 8.21 -8.43 -12.36
CA ILE A 18 9.20 -7.40 -11.98
C ILE A 18 9.78 -7.71 -10.60
N HIS A 19 8.93 -8.05 -9.62
CA HIS A 19 9.33 -8.32 -8.25
C HIS A 19 9.70 -9.79 -8.01
N ALA A 20 9.24 -10.70 -8.87
CA ALA A 20 9.50 -12.12 -8.75
C ALA A 20 10.82 -12.57 -9.38
N ASP A 21 11.48 -11.73 -10.18
CA ASP A 21 12.71 -12.06 -10.88
C ASP A 21 13.88 -12.30 -9.88
N PRO A 22 14.37 -13.54 -9.73
CA PRO A 22 15.42 -13.85 -8.78
C PRO A 22 16.80 -13.27 -9.16
N ALA A 23 16.96 -12.80 -10.40
CA ALA A 23 18.19 -12.14 -10.87
C ALA A 23 18.28 -10.68 -10.41
N ARG A 24 17.20 -10.13 -9.85
CA ARG A 24 17.16 -8.75 -9.37
C ARG A 24 17.29 -8.69 -7.86
N VAL A 25 18.11 -7.77 -7.39
CA VAL A 25 18.26 -7.45 -5.97
C VAL A 25 17.67 -6.05 -5.75
N TRP A 26 16.60 -6.01 -4.97
CA TRP A 26 15.93 -4.76 -4.62
C TRP A 26 16.46 -4.29 -3.26
N ALA A 27 17.63 -3.64 -3.28
CA ALA A 27 18.27 -3.13 -2.07
C ALA A 27 17.57 -1.88 -1.53
N GLU A 28 17.06 -1.06 -2.43
CA GLU A 28 16.26 0.12 -2.13
C GLU A 28 14.93 0.00 -2.85
N THR A 29 13.88 0.42 -2.19
CA THR A 29 12.53 0.36 -2.71
C THR A 29 11.86 1.72 -2.62
N ASN A 30 10.98 1.97 -3.55
CA ASN A 30 10.02 3.05 -3.45
C ASN A 30 8.68 2.44 -3.07
N CYS A 31 8.33 2.46 -1.80
CA CYS A 31 7.12 1.81 -1.28
C CYS A 31 5.85 2.18 -2.04
N TYR A 32 5.74 3.41 -2.53
CA TYR A 32 4.60 3.87 -3.31
C TYR A 32 4.53 3.21 -4.69
N VAL A 33 5.67 3.15 -5.41
CA VAL A 33 5.73 2.53 -6.75
C VAL A 33 5.55 1.02 -6.65
N ASP A 34 6.24 0.37 -5.70
CA ASP A 34 6.16 -1.09 -5.52
C ASP A 34 4.73 -1.54 -5.20
N VAL A 35 4.05 -0.84 -4.29
CA VAL A 35 2.65 -1.11 -3.95
C VAL A 35 1.74 -0.94 -5.15
N LEU A 36 1.95 0.09 -5.99
CA LEU A 36 1.15 0.31 -7.19
C LEU A 36 1.39 -0.76 -8.26
N ILE A 37 2.63 -1.26 -8.42
CA ILE A 37 2.92 -2.38 -9.32
C ILE A 37 2.07 -3.60 -8.91
N GLU A 38 2.11 -3.98 -7.64
CA GLU A 38 1.35 -5.14 -7.17
C GLU A 38 -0.16 -4.92 -7.19
N LEU A 39 -0.63 -3.72 -6.83
CA LEU A 39 -2.05 -3.37 -6.89
C LEU A 39 -2.60 -3.44 -8.32
N VAL A 40 -1.92 -2.81 -9.28
CA VAL A 40 -2.30 -2.82 -10.71
C VAL A 40 -2.32 -4.25 -11.24
N HIS A 41 -1.30 -5.06 -10.90
CA HIS A 41 -1.24 -6.47 -11.25
C HIS A 41 -2.42 -7.27 -10.68
N ALA A 42 -2.71 -7.10 -9.40
CA ALA A 42 -3.83 -7.79 -8.73
C ALA A 42 -5.21 -7.40 -9.27
N LEU A 43 -5.33 -6.20 -9.85
CA LEU A 43 -6.53 -5.73 -10.54
C LEU A 43 -6.64 -6.25 -11.99
N GLY A 44 -5.68 -7.07 -12.44
CA GLY A 44 -5.69 -7.72 -13.75
C GLY A 44 -5.09 -6.89 -14.88
N HIS A 45 -4.31 -5.87 -14.56
CA HIS A 45 -3.61 -5.04 -15.54
C HIS A 45 -2.11 -5.36 -15.59
N GLU A 46 -1.43 -4.89 -16.64
CA GLU A 46 0.01 -5.04 -16.82
C GLU A 46 0.74 -3.76 -16.38
N PRO A 47 1.37 -3.74 -15.19
CA PRO A 47 1.97 -2.52 -14.63
C PRO A 47 3.15 -1.99 -15.44
N VAL A 48 3.81 -2.83 -16.27
CA VAL A 48 4.90 -2.39 -17.15
C VAL A 48 4.46 -1.29 -18.09
N ALA A 49 3.18 -1.26 -18.49
CA ALA A 49 2.64 -0.22 -19.36
C ALA A 49 2.76 1.20 -18.77
N ALA A 50 2.78 1.35 -17.45
CA ALA A 50 2.93 2.64 -16.79
C ALA A 50 4.40 3.03 -16.52
N LEU A 51 5.36 2.11 -16.59
CA LEU A 51 6.77 2.40 -16.28
C LEU A 51 7.47 3.41 -17.21
N PRO A 52 6.99 3.68 -18.47
CA PRO A 52 7.62 4.72 -19.29
C PRO A 52 7.69 6.10 -18.65
N PHE A 53 6.92 6.41 -17.60
CA PHE A 53 7.09 7.66 -16.84
C PHE A 53 8.52 7.86 -16.33
N THR A 54 9.28 6.79 -16.15
CA THR A 54 10.67 6.83 -15.70
C THR A 54 11.60 7.61 -16.62
N VAL A 55 11.26 7.71 -17.91
CA VAL A 55 12.04 8.52 -18.88
C VAL A 55 11.81 10.02 -18.70
N ALA A 56 10.79 10.42 -17.95
CA ALA A 56 10.51 11.82 -17.62
C ALA A 56 11.09 12.25 -16.25
N ILE A 57 11.80 11.36 -15.58
CA ILE A 57 12.48 11.69 -14.32
C ILE A 57 13.65 12.62 -14.63
N ASP A 58 13.72 13.72 -13.90
CA ASP A 58 14.75 14.75 -14.07
C ASP A 58 15.71 14.78 -12.87
N PHE A 59 16.83 15.46 -13.05
CA PHE A 59 17.87 15.62 -12.04
C PHE A 59 18.01 17.10 -11.68
N GLU A 60 17.69 17.43 -10.42
CA GLU A 60 17.62 18.80 -9.90
C GLU A 60 18.97 19.20 -9.23
N GLY A 61 20.04 19.01 -9.96
CA GLY A 61 21.38 19.44 -9.53
C GLY A 61 22.10 18.47 -8.59
N ASP A 62 21.46 17.97 -7.55
CA ASP A 62 22.04 17.06 -6.56
C ASP A 62 21.16 15.82 -6.29
N GLN A 63 19.92 15.80 -6.79
CA GLN A 63 18.97 14.70 -6.57
C GLN A 63 18.03 14.52 -7.75
N TRP A 64 17.52 13.31 -7.89
CA TRP A 64 16.45 12.99 -8.84
C TRP A 64 15.09 13.45 -8.32
N THR A 65 14.20 13.85 -9.24
CA THR A 65 12.78 14.07 -8.88
C THR A 65 12.18 12.81 -8.29
N PHE A 66 11.24 12.96 -7.34
CA PHE A 66 10.64 11.82 -6.65
C PHE A 66 9.94 10.89 -7.64
N PHE A 67 10.28 9.62 -7.56
CA PHE A 67 9.83 8.58 -8.45
C PHE A 67 8.39 8.17 -8.11
N LYS A 68 7.42 8.68 -8.84
CA LYS A 68 5.99 8.47 -8.60
C LYS A 68 5.24 8.29 -9.92
N PHE A 69 4.34 7.31 -9.99
CA PHE A 69 3.43 7.18 -11.14
C PHE A 69 2.58 8.45 -11.29
N PRO A 70 2.49 9.04 -12.49
CA PRO A 70 1.53 10.09 -12.77
C PRO A 70 0.09 9.57 -12.59
N LEU A 71 -0.74 10.29 -11.85
CA LEU A 71 -2.13 9.86 -11.61
C LEU A 71 -2.94 9.80 -12.92
N LEU A 72 -2.62 10.66 -13.86
CA LEU A 72 -3.27 10.67 -15.19
C LEU A 72 -2.95 9.37 -15.96
N ASP A 73 -1.70 8.89 -15.90
CA ASP A 73 -1.30 7.64 -16.55
C ASP A 73 -2.05 6.44 -15.97
N LEU A 74 -2.24 6.39 -14.65
CA LEU A 74 -3.03 5.34 -13.99
C LEU A 74 -4.49 5.34 -14.49
N TYR A 75 -5.06 6.53 -14.72
CA TYR A 75 -6.41 6.65 -15.25
C TYR A 75 -6.49 6.27 -16.74
N GLU A 76 -5.60 6.80 -17.58
CA GLU A 76 -5.64 6.58 -19.02
C GLU A 76 -5.28 5.14 -19.43
N LEU A 77 -4.32 4.53 -18.72
CA LEU A 77 -3.87 3.18 -19.05
C LEU A 77 -4.75 2.08 -18.43
N PHE A 78 -5.25 2.31 -17.21
CA PHE A 78 -5.90 1.27 -16.41
C PHE A 78 -7.31 1.63 -15.95
N GLY A 79 -7.78 2.85 -16.19
CA GLY A 79 -9.07 3.33 -15.67
C GLY A 79 -9.08 3.54 -14.14
N LEU A 80 -7.90 3.64 -13.52
CA LEU A 80 -7.74 3.83 -12.07
C LEU A 80 -7.73 5.31 -11.73
N ASP A 81 -8.89 5.83 -11.30
CA ASP A 81 -9.02 7.22 -10.82
C ASP A 81 -8.54 7.32 -9.36
N VAL A 82 -7.32 7.80 -9.17
CA VAL A 82 -6.70 7.97 -7.85
C VAL A 82 -6.98 9.36 -7.32
N GLN A 83 -7.68 9.42 -6.18
CA GLN A 83 -8.09 10.67 -5.53
C GLN A 83 -7.40 10.82 -4.17
N GLU A 84 -6.73 11.95 -3.94
CA GLU A 84 -6.22 12.32 -2.62
C GLU A 84 -7.36 12.90 -1.77
N LEU A 85 -7.65 12.25 -0.63
CA LEU A 85 -8.78 12.61 0.21
C LEU A 85 -8.33 13.07 1.59
N ALA A 86 -8.96 14.13 2.09
CA ALA A 86 -8.73 14.61 3.45
C ALA A 86 -9.43 13.73 4.49
N LEU A 87 -8.75 13.46 5.61
CA LEU A 87 -9.33 12.78 6.76
C LEU A 87 -10.15 13.78 7.61
N TRP A 88 -11.41 13.42 7.89
CA TRP A 88 -12.30 14.21 8.78
C TRP A 88 -12.87 13.37 9.93
N ARG A 89 -12.59 12.08 9.94
CA ARG A 89 -12.95 11.11 10.98
C ARG A 89 -11.81 10.10 11.13
N PRO A 90 -11.84 9.17 12.12
CA PRO A 90 -10.79 8.16 12.27
C PRO A 90 -10.52 7.41 10.96
N LEU A 91 -9.23 7.18 10.67
CA LEU A 91 -8.76 6.55 9.43
C LEU A 91 -9.47 5.22 9.14
N VAL A 92 -9.66 4.38 10.14
CA VAL A 92 -10.33 3.08 10.02
C VAL A 92 -11.72 3.20 9.40
N MET A 93 -12.48 4.25 9.75
CA MET A 93 -13.82 4.47 9.20
C MET A 93 -13.79 4.85 7.72
N HIS A 94 -12.75 5.57 7.28
CA HIS A 94 -12.55 5.87 5.86
C HIS A 94 -12.17 4.62 5.09
N ILE A 95 -11.26 3.80 5.64
CA ILE A 95 -10.86 2.52 5.03
C ILE A 95 -12.08 1.60 4.87
N GLU A 96 -12.86 1.40 5.95
CA GLU A 96 -14.07 0.57 5.88
C GLU A 96 -15.06 1.02 4.81
N GLU A 97 -15.27 2.34 4.71
CA GLU A 97 -16.20 2.92 3.73
C GLU A 97 -15.71 2.67 2.30
N GLN A 98 -14.45 2.99 2.00
CA GLN A 98 -13.93 2.88 0.63
C GLN A 98 -13.76 1.42 0.21
N VAL A 99 -13.17 0.58 1.05
CA VAL A 99 -13.03 -0.86 0.78
C VAL A 99 -14.41 -1.52 0.64
N GLY A 100 -15.39 -1.10 1.46
CA GLY A 100 -16.77 -1.56 1.34
C GLY A 100 -17.46 -1.17 0.03
N ARG A 101 -16.97 -0.13 -0.64
CA ARG A 101 -17.40 0.30 -2.00
C ARG A 101 -16.59 -0.35 -3.11
N GLY A 102 -15.67 -1.28 -2.80
CA GLY A 102 -14.80 -1.92 -3.78
C GLY A 102 -13.62 -1.04 -4.24
N ARG A 103 -13.20 -0.06 -3.43
CA ARG A 103 -12.11 0.86 -3.74
C ARG A 103 -10.90 0.56 -2.85
N PRO A 104 -9.73 0.24 -3.41
CA PRO A 104 -8.50 0.16 -2.63
C PRO A 104 -8.19 1.48 -1.93
N VAL A 105 -7.54 1.42 -0.77
CA VAL A 105 -7.12 2.61 -0.03
C VAL A 105 -5.61 2.61 0.12
N LEU A 106 -4.95 3.56 -0.55
CA LEU A 106 -3.54 3.86 -0.30
C LEU A 106 -3.44 4.70 0.98
N VAL A 107 -2.63 4.26 1.92
CA VAL A 107 -2.42 4.94 3.20
C VAL A 107 -1.01 4.72 3.70
N GLU A 108 -0.47 5.70 4.44
CA GLU A 108 0.79 5.54 5.15
C GLU A 108 0.55 4.95 6.54
N LEU A 109 1.20 3.83 6.84
CA LEU A 109 1.20 3.20 8.16
C LEU A 109 2.62 3.17 8.72
N ASP A 110 2.73 2.91 10.02
CA ASP A 110 4.01 2.74 10.71
C ASP A 110 4.49 1.29 10.56
N SER A 111 5.61 1.09 9.86
CA SER A 111 6.21 -0.23 9.63
C SER A 111 6.61 -0.97 10.90
N PHE A 112 6.74 -0.27 12.04
CA PHE A 112 6.95 -0.90 13.34
C PHE A 112 5.88 -1.92 13.70
N TYR A 113 4.65 -1.74 13.21
CA TYR A 113 3.50 -2.61 13.46
C TYR A 113 3.19 -3.56 12.30
N LEU A 114 4.00 -3.59 11.24
CA LEU A 114 3.77 -4.42 10.06
C LEU A 114 4.67 -5.66 10.10
N PRO A 115 4.14 -6.88 10.37
CA PRO A 115 4.94 -8.10 10.49
C PRO A 115 5.74 -8.47 9.24
N ASP A 116 5.31 -8.04 8.06
CA ASP A 116 6.02 -8.27 6.79
C ASP A 116 7.35 -7.51 6.71
N THR A 117 7.56 -6.50 7.58
CA THR A 117 8.85 -5.82 7.72
C THR A 117 9.78 -6.49 8.74
N ALA A 118 9.51 -7.75 9.10
CA ALA A 118 10.40 -8.51 9.99
C ALA A 118 11.82 -8.58 9.44
N GLY A 119 12.81 -8.26 10.28
CA GLY A 119 14.21 -8.15 9.89
C GLY A 119 14.67 -6.76 9.43
N THR A 120 13.73 -5.81 9.27
CA THR A 120 14.04 -4.41 8.97
C THR A 120 13.45 -3.45 9.99
N ALA A 121 12.14 -3.26 10.02
CA ALA A 121 11.48 -2.26 10.87
C ALA A 121 10.56 -2.85 11.95
N TYR A 122 9.96 -4.02 11.72
CA TYR A 122 8.99 -4.61 12.64
C TYR A 122 9.53 -4.72 14.07
N ARG A 123 8.86 -4.04 15.02
CA ARG A 123 9.21 -3.97 16.45
C ARG A 123 10.63 -3.43 16.74
N THR A 124 11.28 -2.78 15.77
CA THR A 124 12.63 -2.23 15.91
C THR A 124 12.73 -0.75 15.58
N GLN A 125 12.01 -0.29 14.55
CA GLN A 125 12.12 1.08 14.06
C GLN A 125 10.76 1.62 13.61
N HIS A 126 10.41 2.81 14.08
CA HIS A 126 9.27 3.58 13.59
C HIS A 126 9.63 4.26 12.27
N GLN A 127 8.96 3.84 11.21
CA GLN A 127 9.15 4.40 9.88
C GLN A 127 7.84 4.34 9.12
N LYS A 128 7.42 5.45 8.54
CA LYS A 128 6.22 5.46 7.71
C LYS A 128 6.46 4.75 6.39
N THR A 129 5.48 4.00 5.94
CA THR A 129 5.50 3.31 4.66
C THR A 129 4.11 3.30 4.03
N THR A 130 4.07 3.26 2.69
CA THR A 130 2.80 3.20 1.96
C THR A 130 2.32 1.76 1.84
N VAL A 131 1.04 1.55 2.15
CA VAL A 131 0.34 0.29 1.92
C VAL A 131 -0.93 0.53 1.08
N ALA A 132 -1.39 -0.49 0.37
CA ALA A 132 -2.70 -0.47 -0.30
C ALA A 132 -3.63 -1.47 0.36
N VAL A 133 -4.62 -0.97 1.08
CA VAL A 133 -5.60 -1.80 1.79
C VAL A 133 -6.64 -2.33 0.82
N MET A 134 -6.82 -3.65 0.80
CA MET A 134 -7.75 -4.39 -0.04
C MET A 134 -8.87 -5.07 0.73
N GLU A 135 -8.64 -5.39 2.00
CA GLU A 135 -9.61 -6.05 2.86
C GLU A 135 -9.53 -5.48 4.28
N ILE A 136 -10.68 -5.32 4.94
CA ILE A 136 -10.76 -4.94 6.35
C ILE A 136 -11.92 -5.64 7.05
N ASP A 137 -11.65 -6.14 8.25
CA ASP A 137 -12.66 -6.64 9.20
C ASP A 137 -12.33 -6.13 10.61
N VAL A 138 -12.99 -5.05 11.00
CA VAL A 138 -12.74 -4.40 12.30
C VAL A 138 -13.15 -5.29 13.47
N GLU A 139 -14.24 -6.06 13.34
CA GLU A 139 -14.69 -6.97 14.39
C GLU A 139 -13.68 -8.09 14.68
N ARG A 140 -13.01 -8.58 13.62
CA ARG A 140 -11.98 -9.60 13.71
C ARG A 140 -10.56 -9.04 13.84
N GLN A 141 -10.44 -7.71 13.86
CA GLN A 141 -9.16 -6.99 13.91
C GLN A 141 -8.21 -7.49 12.81
N ARG A 142 -8.66 -7.44 11.55
CA ARG A 142 -7.89 -7.95 10.41
C ARG A 142 -7.86 -6.97 9.25
N LEU A 143 -6.68 -6.81 8.64
CA LEU A 143 -6.42 -6.00 7.46
C LEU A 143 -5.67 -6.84 6.43
N GLY A 144 -6.13 -6.84 5.17
CA GLY A 144 -5.39 -7.38 4.04
C GLY A 144 -4.87 -6.24 3.17
N TYR A 145 -3.57 -6.25 2.88
CA TYR A 145 -2.92 -5.11 2.24
C TYR A 145 -1.74 -5.51 1.37
N PHE A 146 -1.48 -4.72 0.33
CA PHE A 146 -0.20 -4.73 -0.37
C PHE A 146 0.80 -3.84 0.34
N HIS A 147 2.04 -4.32 0.46
CA HIS A 147 3.18 -3.55 0.91
C HIS A 147 4.45 -4.01 0.19
N GLY A 148 5.25 -3.06 -0.32
CA GLY A 148 6.41 -3.40 -1.11
C GLY A 148 6.04 -4.38 -2.24
N GLN A 149 6.63 -5.56 -2.19
CA GLN A 149 6.56 -6.54 -3.27
C GLN A 149 5.56 -7.70 -3.00
N GLY A 150 4.58 -7.52 -2.11
CA GLY A 150 3.69 -8.62 -1.77
C GLY A 150 2.36 -8.23 -1.17
N TYR A 151 1.52 -9.24 -0.96
CA TYR A 151 0.24 -9.11 -0.25
C TYR A 151 0.32 -9.79 1.10
N TYR A 152 -0.11 -9.10 2.15
CA TYR A 152 0.03 -9.53 3.53
C TYR A 152 -1.26 -9.37 4.31
N GLN A 153 -1.31 -9.99 5.47
CA GLN A 153 -2.39 -9.85 6.44
C GLN A 153 -1.83 -9.35 7.77
N LEU A 154 -2.51 -8.37 8.33
CA LEU A 154 -2.28 -7.82 9.66
C LEU A 154 -3.46 -8.19 10.53
N ASP A 155 -3.23 -8.62 11.77
CA ASP A 155 -4.30 -8.95 12.69
C ASP A 155 -3.98 -8.62 14.17
N GLY A 156 -5.00 -8.74 15.04
CA GLY A 156 -4.89 -8.60 16.49
C GLY A 156 -4.27 -7.29 16.95
N ALA A 157 -3.27 -7.38 17.83
CA ALA A 157 -2.63 -6.21 18.44
C ALA A 157 -1.95 -5.29 17.40
N ASP A 158 -1.35 -5.88 16.37
CA ASP A 158 -0.72 -5.10 15.31
C ASP A 158 -1.74 -4.30 14.49
N PHE A 159 -2.92 -4.89 14.22
CA PHE A 159 -4.04 -4.17 13.60
C PHE A 159 -4.48 -2.96 14.43
N VAL A 160 -4.66 -3.15 15.74
CA VAL A 160 -5.10 -2.09 16.65
C VAL A 160 -4.09 -0.94 16.68
N GLN A 161 -2.81 -1.29 16.76
CA GLN A 161 -1.72 -0.31 16.87
C GLN A 161 -1.43 0.39 15.55
N ALA A 162 -1.39 -0.32 14.42
CA ALA A 162 -1.15 0.27 13.11
C ALA A 162 -2.26 1.25 12.69
N LEU A 163 -3.51 0.97 13.07
CA LEU A 163 -4.65 1.85 12.83
C LEU A 163 -4.97 2.81 13.97
N ARG A 164 -4.16 2.80 15.06
CA ARG A 164 -4.27 3.68 16.23
C ARG A 164 -5.66 3.71 16.87
N LEU A 165 -6.29 2.54 17.00
CA LEU A 165 -7.68 2.45 17.45
C LEU A 165 -7.87 2.82 18.94
N GLU A 166 -6.81 2.78 19.74
CA GLU A 166 -6.83 3.14 21.18
C GLU A 166 -6.45 4.61 21.43
N GLU A 167 -6.03 5.33 20.41
CA GLU A 167 -5.67 6.74 20.56
C GLU A 167 -6.89 7.65 20.46
N PRO A 168 -6.92 8.76 21.22
CA PRO A 168 -8.02 9.72 21.10
C PRO A 168 -8.05 10.33 19.70
N PRO A 169 -9.25 10.66 19.19
CA PRO A 169 -9.39 11.33 17.89
C PRO A 169 -8.56 12.61 17.83
N GLY A 170 -7.73 12.75 16.79
CA GLY A 170 -6.89 13.94 16.59
C GLY A 170 -5.44 13.79 17.05
N SER A 171 -5.01 12.63 17.53
CA SER A 171 -3.58 12.32 17.70
C SER A 171 -2.87 12.46 16.36
N ALA A 172 -1.78 13.26 16.34
CA ALA A 172 -1.03 13.47 15.10
C ALA A 172 -0.53 12.13 14.53
N MET A 173 -0.78 11.90 13.26
CA MET A 173 -0.02 10.88 12.51
C MET A 173 1.43 11.34 12.44
N LEU A 174 2.39 10.43 12.63
CA LEU A 174 3.82 10.72 12.55
C LEU A 174 4.20 11.34 11.22
#